data_445117ea7d7be47acfffd593c85052b7
#
_entry.id   445117ea7d7be47acfffd593c85052b7
#
_cell.length_a   1.000
_cell.length_b   1.000
_cell.length_c   1.000
_cell.angle_alpha   90.00
_cell.angle_beta   90.00
_cell.angle_gamma   90.00
#
_symmetry.space_group_name_H-M   'P 1'
#
loop_
_entity.id
_entity.type
_entity.pdbx_description
1 polymer ?
#
loop_
_entity_poly.entity_id
_entity_poly.type
_entity_poly.pdbx_seq_one_letter_code
_entity_poly.pdbx_strand_id
1 'polypeptide(L)'
;MLLLRTTTLATVAVSFLIGMGNSAAAQDTPLISGGVAFFSNTNGGKTTYLPIVEPLLAAPIGDRILIESRAVLLESISQKTNGESGYDHSHLANLVYLQGDIHAAPHLNVIAGDFLLPFNTYNERLSELWIGNFQDGPLIASVGTMSSGSGIGGMLSGSAASNSHYSLSYNGWFSARSGNEQFSSKRSAGGRASVYLPDSRLEIGFSYDRLLQAKHEDFFGAHLWWEPKDTAFRLRSEYAAGEHAHGYWVEADYRAQAFGGLDSWVGRFEPLFRMQQTFRKDSLASDSVPPANTQRADFGLDYNLPHNTRILTSYSRQFSSTKNVNVWETGIVYRFLFPTWKGK
;
A
#
# COMPACT_ATOMS: atom_id res chain seq x y z
N MET A 1 -16.90 -21.35 13.69
CA MET A 1 -15.73 -22.23 13.41
C MET A 1 -14.52 -21.45 12.86
N LEU A 2 -14.68 -20.27 12.26
CA LEU A 2 -13.59 -19.42 11.74
C LEU A 2 -12.79 -18.73 12.87
N LEU A 3 -13.44 -18.26 13.95
CA LEU A 3 -12.81 -17.56 15.07
C LEU A 3 -11.77 -18.38 15.85
N LEU A 4 -11.88 -19.71 15.88
CA LEU A 4 -10.91 -20.56 16.58
C LEU A 4 -9.59 -20.76 15.81
N ARG A 5 -9.61 -20.61 14.47
CA ARG A 5 -8.40 -20.81 13.65
C ARG A 5 -7.50 -19.57 13.57
N THR A 6 -8.10 -18.38 13.62
CA THR A 6 -7.34 -17.12 13.64
C THR A 6 -6.60 -16.90 14.97
N THR A 7 -7.18 -17.31 16.08
CA THR A 7 -6.51 -17.23 17.40
C THR A 7 -5.29 -18.14 17.50
N THR A 8 -5.31 -19.30 16.82
CA THR A 8 -4.19 -20.27 16.90
C THR A 8 -2.93 -19.76 16.16
N LEU A 9 -3.08 -19.09 15.04
CA LEU A 9 -1.93 -18.54 14.27
C LEU A 9 -1.30 -17.33 14.95
N ALA A 10 -2.11 -16.42 15.49
CA ALA A 10 -1.60 -15.29 16.28
C ALA A 10 -0.88 -15.78 17.55
N THR A 11 -1.38 -16.83 18.19
CA THR A 11 -0.78 -17.42 19.39
C THR A 11 0.55 -18.14 19.05
N VAL A 12 0.65 -18.82 17.90
CA VAL A 12 1.88 -19.48 17.47
C VAL A 12 2.95 -18.45 17.08
N ALA A 13 2.61 -17.37 16.40
CA ALA A 13 3.56 -16.31 16.06
C ALA A 13 4.10 -15.61 17.33
N VAL A 14 3.24 -15.31 18.29
CA VAL A 14 3.63 -14.71 19.58
C VAL A 14 4.44 -15.69 20.43
N SER A 15 4.09 -16.98 20.44
CA SER A 15 4.81 -18.00 21.20
C SER A 15 6.21 -18.29 20.63
N PHE A 16 6.40 -18.21 19.33
CA PHE A 16 7.70 -18.38 18.68
C PHE A 16 8.66 -17.21 19.00
N LEU A 17 8.13 -15.98 19.12
CA LEU A 17 8.91 -14.80 19.52
C LEU A 17 9.31 -14.80 20.99
N ILE A 18 8.53 -15.42 21.89
CA ILE A 18 8.82 -15.48 23.32
C ILE A 18 9.90 -16.53 23.65
N GLY A 19 10.04 -17.57 22.83
CA GLY A 19 11.00 -18.67 23.05
C GLY A 19 12.46 -18.37 22.66
N MET A 20 12.76 -17.30 21.95
CA MET A 20 14.10 -16.97 21.44
C MET A 20 14.91 -16.01 22.31
N GLY A 21 14.43 -15.64 23.48
CA GLY A 21 15.06 -14.65 24.32
C GLY A 21 16.09 -15.20 25.29
N ASN A 22 17.36 -15.35 24.92
CA ASN A 22 18.50 -15.25 25.87
C ASN A 22 19.86 -15.16 25.17
N SER A 23 20.08 -14.15 24.34
CA SER A 23 21.44 -13.63 24.11
C SER A 23 21.30 -12.17 23.63
N ALA A 24 21.47 -11.28 24.58
CA ALA A 24 21.23 -9.87 24.39
C ALA A 24 22.37 -9.22 23.62
N ALA A 25 22.13 -8.88 22.38
CA ALA A 25 22.74 -7.69 21.78
C ALA A 25 21.68 -6.58 21.77
N ALA A 26 22.05 -5.37 22.13
CA ALA A 26 21.15 -4.24 22.38
C ALA A 26 20.41 -3.69 21.12
N GLN A 27 20.46 -4.40 20.01
CA GLN A 27 19.87 -4.01 18.71
C GLN A 27 18.68 -4.87 18.27
N ASP A 28 18.37 -5.96 18.94
CA ASP A 28 17.32 -6.92 18.51
C ASP A 28 15.99 -6.67 19.21
N THR A 29 15.51 -5.43 19.20
CA THR A 29 14.20 -5.13 19.80
C THR A 29 13.11 -5.15 18.74
N PRO A 30 12.19 -6.14 18.78
CA PRO A 30 11.02 -6.12 17.91
C PRO A 30 10.18 -4.88 18.13
N LEU A 31 9.64 -4.35 17.03
CA LEU A 31 8.76 -3.19 17.02
C LEU A 31 7.36 -3.63 16.59
N ILE A 32 6.35 -3.16 17.31
CA ILE A 32 4.98 -3.20 16.86
C ILE A 32 4.57 -1.78 16.52
N SER A 33 4.21 -1.56 15.28
CA SER A 33 3.68 -0.29 14.80
C SER A 33 2.40 -0.51 14.03
N GLY A 34 1.87 0.53 13.44
CA GLY A 34 0.69 0.41 12.59
C GLY A 34 -0.19 1.63 12.65
N GLY A 35 -1.41 1.47 12.14
CA GLY A 35 -2.42 2.51 12.12
C GLY A 35 -3.76 2.04 12.64
N VAL A 36 -4.50 2.99 13.16
CA VAL A 36 -5.94 2.87 13.43
C VAL A 36 -6.62 3.99 12.66
N ALA A 37 -7.69 3.68 11.96
CA ALA A 37 -8.47 4.67 11.25
C ALA A 37 -9.97 4.45 11.40
N PHE A 38 -10.69 5.52 11.22
CA PHE A 38 -12.12 5.51 10.99
C PHE A 38 -12.41 6.36 9.75
N PHE A 39 -12.93 5.72 8.72
CA PHE A 39 -13.31 6.38 7.48
C PHE A 39 -14.82 6.38 7.28
N SER A 40 -15.30 7.43 6.61
CA SER A 40 -16.64 7.54 6.07
C SER A 40 -16.53 7.82 4.59
N ASN A 41 -17.11 6.98 3.77
CA ASN A 41 -17.16 7.11 2.31
C ASN A 41 -18.62 7.19 1.86
N THR A 42 -18.98 8.26 1.16
CA THR A 42 -20.30 8.43 0.55
C THR A 42 -20.18 8.41 -0.95
N ASN A 43 -20.62 7.32 -1.56
CA ASN A 43 -20.56 7.07 -2.99
C ASN A 43 -21.97 6.93 -3.57
N GLY A 44 -22.33 7.84 -4.47
CA GLY A 44 -23.64 7.83 -5.14
C GLY A 44 -24.84 7.90 -4.18
N GLY A 45 -24.68 8.54 -3.03
CA GLY A 45 -25.71 8.68 -2.00
C GLY A 45 -25.78 7.53 -0.99
N LYS A 46 -24.88 6.54 -1.08
CA LYS A 46 -24.74 5.47 -0.11
C LYS A 46 -23.51 5.74 0.76
N THR A 47 -23.69 5.74 2.07
CA THR A 47 -22.58 5.93 3.03
C THR A 47 -22.12 4.60 3.58
N THR A 48 -20.81 4.43 3.65
CA THR A 48 -20.11 3.30 4.26
C THR A 48 -19.14 3.83 5.31
N TYR A 49 -19.15 3.24 6.50
CA TYR A 49 -18.18 3.50 7.55
C TYR A 49 -17.18 2.36 7.63
N LEU A 50 -15.91 2.67 7.81
CA LEU A 50 -14.80 1.73 7.75
C LEU A 50 -13.87 1.95 8.96
N PRO A 51 -14.15 1.38 10.14
CA PRO A 51 -13.16 1.24 11.19
C PRO A 51 -12.09 0.22 10.75
N ILE A 52 -10.82 0.61 10.84
CA ILE A 52 -9.67 -0.18 10.38
C ILE A 52 -8.59 -0.19 11.45
N VAL A 53 -7.99 -1.35 11.67
CA VAL A 53 -6.74 -1.50 12.43
C VAL A 53 -5.74 -2.25 11.56
N GLU A 54 -4.58 -1.66 11.37
CA GLU A 54 -3.51 -2.22 10.53
C GLU A 54 -2.21 -2.34 11.34
N PRO A 55 -2.03 -3.45 12.09
CA PRO A 55 -0.80 -3.70 12.83
C PRO A 55 0.33 -4.13 11.89
N LEU A 56 1.54 -3.64 12.20
CA LEU A 56 2.80 -4.00 11.57
C LEU A 56 3.77 -4.48 12.63
N LEU A 57 4.40 -5.61 12.39
CA LEU A 57 5.47 -6.17 13.19
C LEU A 57 6.78 -6.11 12.39
N ALA A 58 7.85 -5.63 13.02
CA ALA A 58 9.21 -5.72 12.51
C ALA A 58 10.09 -6.33 13.60
N ALA A 59 10.64 -7.51 13.35
CA ALA A 59 11.45 -8.27 14.30
C ALA A 59 12.83 -8.56 13.72
N PRO A 60 13.86 -7.78 14.07
CA PRO A 60 15.23 -8.06 13.66
C PRO A 60 15.75 -9.32 14.36
N ILE A 61 16.53 -10.13 13.66
CA ILE A 61 17.22 -11.31 14.17
C ILE A 61 18.69 -11.18 13.80
N GLY A 62 19.50 -10.72 14.77
CA GLY A 62 20.86 -10.32 14.51
C GLY A 62 20.97 -9.20 13.47
N ASP A 63 22.15 -9.04 12.90
CA ASP A 63 22.47 -7.89 12.03
C ASP A 63 22.00 -8.04 10.58
N ARG A 64 21.44 -9.20 10.21
CA ARG A 64 21.21 -9.53 8.79
C ARG A 64 19.81 -9.98 8.45
N ILE A 65 18.99 -10.31 9.42
CA ILE A 65 17.64 -10.86 9.14
C ILE A 65 16.62 -9.95 9.80
N LEU A 66 15.60 -9.59 9.03
CA LEU A 66 14.42 -8.88 9.50
C LEU A 66 13.20 -9.70 9.15
N ILE A 67 12.35 -9.99 10.13
CA ILE A 67 11.02 -10.56 9.89
C ILE A 67 10.02 -9.44 9.95
N GLU A 68 9.25 -9.29 8.90
CA GLU A 68 8.20 -8.28 8.80
C GLU A 68 6.84 -8.91 8.53
N SER A 69 5.81 -8.33 9.12
CA SER A 69 4.44 -8.76 8.92
C SER A 69 3.49 -7.59 9.05
N ARG A 70 2.49 -7.54 8.18
CA ARG A 70 1.40 -6.56 8.24
C ARG A 70 0.06 -7.28 8.08
N ALA A 71 -0.90 -6.91 8.92
CA ALA A 71 -2.26 -7.41 8.82
C ALA A 71 -3.26 -6.24 8.72
N VAL A 72 -4.43 -6.51 8.18
CA VAL A 72 -5.55 -5.57 8.13
C VAL A 72 -6.76 -6.21 8.80
N LEU A 73 -7.33 -5.51 9.76
CA LEU A 73 -8.61 -5.80 10.39
C LEU A 73 -9.56 -4.66 10.04
N LEU A 74 -10.59 -4.95 9.30
CA LEU A 74 -11.53 -3.96 8.79
C LEU A 74 -12.96 -4.43 9.02
N GLU A 75 -13.81 -3.51 9.48
CA GLU A 75 -15.27 -3.68 9.43
C GLU A 75 -15.84 -2.68 8.42
N SER A 76 -16.73 -3.15 7.56
CA SER A 76 -17.51 -2.30 6.66
C SER A 76 -18.95 -2.27 7.09
N ILE A 77 -19.43 -1.07 7.45
CA ILE A 77 -20.79 -0.79 7.88
C ILE A 77 -21.43 0.05 6.79
N SER A 78 -22.17 -0.58 5.91
CA SER A 78 -22.74 0.05 4.72
C SER A 78 -24.24 0.27 4.85
N GLN A 79 -24.70 1.46 4.52
CA GLN A 79 -26.12 1.77 4.48
C GLN A 79 -26.84 0.86 3.47
N LYS A 80 -27.94 0.25 3.88
CA LYS A 80 -28.76 -0.58 2.99
C LYS A 80 -29.30 0.21 1.81
N THR A 81 -29.42 -0.48 0.69
CA THR A 81 -30.02 0.06 -0.54
C THR A 81 -31.47 -0.44 -0.67
N ASN A 82 -32.21 0.11 -1.63
CA ASN A 82 -33.59 -0.32 -1.97
C ASN A 82 -34.69 0.05 -0.97
N GLY A 83 -34.52 1.16 -0.21
CA GLY A 83 -35.56 1.65 0.70
C GLY A 83 -35.65 0.90 2.04
N GLU A 84 -34.78 -0.07 2.27
CA GLU A 84 -34.67 -0.72 3.56
C GLU A 84 -33.93 0.18 4.56
N SER A 85 -34.43 0.28 5.78
CA SER A 85 -33.73 0.95 6.87
C SER A 85 -32.70 0.01 7.49
N GLY A 86 -31.52 0.56 7.88
CA GLY A 86 -30.47 -0.18 8.57
C GLY A 86 -29.15 -0.26 7.80
N TYR A 87 -28.23 -1.08 8.30
CA TYR A 87 -26.89 -1.23 7.80
C TYR A 87 -26.56 -2.71 7.58
N ASP A 88 -25.79 -2.97 6.54
CA ASP A 88 -25.12 -4.24 6.29
C ASP A 88 -23.71 -4.20 6.90
N HIS A 89 -23.30 -5.30 7.49
CA HIS A 89 -22.00 -5.44 8.14
C HIS A 89 -21.19 -6.52 7.43
N SER A 90 -19.92 -6.21 7.15
CA SER A 90 -18.95 -7.20 6.71
C SER A 90 -17.61 -6.93 7.35
N HIS A 91 -16.86 -8.00 7.66
CA HIS A 91 -15.55 -7.89 8.27
C HIS A 91 -14.51 -8.61 7.42
N LEU A 92 -13.34 -8.02 7.38
CA LEU A 92 -12.14 -8.59 6.77
C LEU A 92 -11.05 -8.66 7.83
N ALA A 93 -10.45 -9.82 7.96
CA ALA A 93 -9.20 -10.02 8.68
C ALA A 93 -8.23 -10.70 7.72
N ASN A 94 -7.23 -9.98 7.28
CA ASN A 94 -6.28 -10.45 6.28
C ASN A 94 -4.84 -10.18 6.70
N LEU A 95 -3.96 -11.15 6.47
CA LEU A 95 -2.53 -10.96 6.51
C LEU A 95 -2.11 -10.42 5.14
N VAL A 96 -1.58 -9.20 5.13
CA VAL A 96 -1.17 -8.52 3.90
C VAL A 96 0.14 -9.07 3.40
N TYR A 97 1.10 -9.29 4.33
CA TYR A 97 2.35 -10.00 4.07
C TYR A 97 2.97 -10.55 5.36
N LEU A 98 3.80 -11.57 5.19
CA LEU A 98 4.69 -12.13 6.21
C LEU A 98 5.96 -12.59 5.50
N GLN A 99 7.03 -11.86 5.68
CA GLN A 99 8.29 -12.06 4.96
C GLN A 99 9.50 -12.06 5.88
N GLY A 100 10.56 -12.68 5.43
CA GLY A 100 11.89 -12.59 6.01
C GLY A 100 12.83 -11.94 5.01
N ASP A 101 13.47 -10.85 5.42
CA ASP A 101 14.45 -10.10 4.65
C ASP A 101 15.84 -10.46 5.14
N ILE A 102 16.69 -10.93 4.24
CA ILE A 102 18.05 -11.35 4.53
C ILE A 102 19.02 -10.41 3.81
N HIS A 103 19.77 -9.64 4.55
CA HIS A 103 20.87 -8.84 3.99
C HIS A 103 22.04 -9.76 3.63
N ALA A 104 22.04 -10.24 2.38
CA ALA A 104 23.02 -11.22 1.91
C ALA A 104 24.37 -10.57 1.55
N ALA A 105 24.36 -9.34 1.00
CA ALA A 105 25.54 -8.58 0.62
C ALA A 105 25.21 -7.07 0.60
N PRO A 106 26.21 -6.15 0.54
CA PRO A 106 25.99 -4.70 0.56
C PRO A 106 24.99 -4.17 -0.50
N HIS A 107 24.81 -4.92 -1.56
CA HIS A 107 23.93 -4.53 -2.68
C HIS A 107 22.85 -5.56 -2.97
N LEU A 108 22.62 -6.52 -2.06
CA LEU A 108 21.70 -7.63 -2.29
C LEU A 108 20.96 -7.99 -1.01
N ASN A 109 19.65 -7.87 -1.04
CA ASN A 109 18.73 -8.45 -0.09
C ASN A 109 17.99 -9.62 -0.76
N VAL A 110 17.78 -10.67 0.01
CA VAL A 110 16.96 -11.82 -0.36
C VAL A 110 15.72 -11.80 0.52
N ILE A 111 14.56 -11.73 -0.09
CA ILE A 111 13.28 -11.70 0.59
C ILE A 111 12.55 -13.02 0.30
N ALA A 112 11.96 -13.62 1.33
CA ALA A 112 11.23 -14.87 1.19
C ALA A 112 9.99 -14.87 2.09
N GLY A 113 8.91 -15.46 1.61
CA GLY A 113 7.64 -15.55 2.32
C GLY A 113 6.47 -15.09 1.47
N ASP A 114 5.44 -14.55 2.11
CA ASP A 114 4.37 -13.79 1.48
C ASP A 114 4.78 -12.32 1.49
N PHE A 115 5.11 -11.78 0.35
CA PHE A 115 5.64 -10.42 0.19
C PHE A 115 4.80 -9.60 -0.78
N LEU A 116 4.81 -8.28 -0.61
CA LEU A 116 4.18 -7.37 -1.57
C LEU A 116 4.91 -7.43 -2.91
N LEU A 117 4.18 -7.67 -3.99
CA LEU A 117 4.76 -7.66 -5.33
C LEU A 117 5.23 -6.24 -5.67
N PRO A 118 6.52 -6.04 -5.98
CA PRO A 118 7.09 -4.72 -6.21
C PRO A 118 6.84 -4.24 -7.66
N PHE A 119 5.61 -4.43 -8.15
CA PHE A 119 5.18 -3.90 -9.43
C PHE A 119 4.75 -2.43 -9.24
N ASN A 120 5.44 -1.50 -9.89
CA ASN A 120 5.39 -0.07 -9.60
C ASN A 120 5.76 0.25 -8.14
N THR A 121 5.26 1.33 -7.55
CA THR A 121 5.64 1.79 -6.21
C THR A 121 4.48 1.91 -5.24
N TYR A 122 3.24 2.02 -5.72
CA TYR A 122 2.07 2.25 -4.87
C TYR A 122 1.91 1.15 -3.82
N ASN A 123 2.00 -0.09 -4.24
CA ASN A 123 1.78 -1.24 -3.37
C ASN A 123 2.74 -1.30 -2.18
N GLU A 124 4.02 -1.03 -2.42
CA GLU A 124 5.04 -1.07 -1.37
C GLU A 124 5.11 0.21 -0.51
N ARG A 125 4.84 1.39 -1.11
CA ARG A 125 5.15 2.67 -0.48
C ARG A 125 3.93 3.47 -0.04
N LEU A 126 2.76 3.23 -0.61
CA LEU A 126 1.57 4.06 -0.40
C LEU A 126 0.34 3.29 0.06
N SER A 127 0.36 1.96 0.05
CA SER A 127 -0.80 1.15 0.42
C SER A 127 -1.09 1.12 1.93
N GLU A 128 -0.16 1.58 2.75
CA GLU A 128 -0.31 1.63 4.20
C GLU A 128 -1.26 2.75 4.61
N LEU A 129 -2.14 2.42 5.56
CA LEU A 129 -3.21 3.28 6.06
C LEU A 129 -2.77 4.68 6.48
N TRP A 130 -1.57 4.81 7.06
CA TRP A 130 -1.04 6.07 7.59
C TRP A 130 -0.15 6.82 6.61
N ILE A 131 0.11 6.28 5.42
CA ILE A 131 0.96 6.90 4.39
C ILE A 131 0.11 7.46 3.25
N GLY A 132 -0.92 6.74 2.82
CA GLY A 132 -1.81 7.16 1.73
C GLY A 132 -2.42 8.55 1.99
N ASN A 133 -2.50 9.37 0.96
CA ASN A 133 -3.11 10.70 1.03
C ASN A 133 -4.62 10.68 0.82
N PHE A 134 -5.12 9.66 0.14
CA PHE A 134 -6.55 9.42 -0.07
C PHE A 134 -6.93 8.09 0.57
N GLN A 135 -8.18 7.97 0.99
CA GLN A 135 -8.70 6.71 1.55
C GLN A 135 -8.71 5.59 0.51
N ASP A 136 -9.07 5.93 -0.72
CA ASP A 136 -9.09 5.02 -1.84
C ASP A 136 -7.74 4.96 -2.55
N GLY A 137 -7.28 3.75 -2.87
CA GLY A 137 -6.19 3.55 -3.82
C GLY A 137 -6.55 4.06 -5.22
N PRO A 138 -5.56 4.31 -6.09
CA PRO A 138 -5.81 4.63 -7.48
C PRO A 138 -6.56 3.51 -8.20
N LEU A 139 -7.33 3.84 -9.23
CA LEU A 139 -8.17 2.89 -9.97
C LEU A 139 -7.40 1.69 -10.55
N ILE A 140 -6.12 1.87 -10.90
CA ILE A 140 -5.26 0.79 -11.42
C ILE A 140 -4.43 0.10 -10.32
N ALA A 141 -4.42 0.62 -9.10
CA ALA A 141 -3.66 0.13 -7.95
C ALA A 141 -4.56 -0.23 -6.76
N SER A 142 -5.86 -0.37 -6.96
CA SER A 142 -6.78 -0.89 -5.95
C SER A 142 -6.51 -2.37 -5.69
N VAL A 143 -6.94 -2.86 -4.54
CA VAL A 143 -6.71 -4.24 -4.11
C VAL A 143 -7.13 -5.24 -5.19
N GLY A 144 -6.22 -6.13 -5.56
CA GLY A 144 -6.44 -7.17 -6.57
C GLY A 144 -6.20 -6.74 -8.02
N THR A 145 -5.81 -5.50 -8.27
CA THR A 145 -5.39 -5.06 -9.61
C THR A 145 -3.96 -5.46 -9.93
N MET A 146 -3.54 -5.24 -11.19
CA MET A 146 -2.18 -5.51 -11.64
C MET A 146 -1.10 -4.76 -10.87
N SER A 147 -1.42 -3.60 -10.28
CA SER A 147 -0.46 -2.76 -9.53
C SER A 147 -0.47 -3.03 -8.02
N SER A 148 -1.20 -4.03 -7.56
CA SER A 148 -1.33 -4.36 -6.14
C SER A 148 -1.33 -5.86 -5.91
N GLY A 149 -1.13 -6.26 -4.66
CA GLY A 149 -1.20 -7.64 -4.24
C GLY A 149 0.08 -8.16 -3.63
N SER A 150 0.02 -9.39 -3.17
CA SER A 150 1.15 -10.13 -2.61
C SER A 150 1.42 -11.42 -3.37
N GLY A 151 2.59 -12.01 -3.14
CA GLY A 151 2.99 -13.28 -3.72
C GLY A 151 3.80 -14.10 -2.74
N ILE A 152 3.56 -15.41 -2.71
CA ILE A 152 4.31 -16.36 -1.89
C ILE A 152 5.49 -16.87 -2.68
N GLY A 153 6.70 -16.58 -2.25
CA GLY A 153 7.88 -17.00 -2.98
C GLY A 153 9.16 -16.34 -2.54
N GLY A 154 9.92 -15.81 -3.48
CA GLY A 154 11.18 -15.13 -3.21
C GLY A 154 11.42 -13.94 -4.13
N MET A 155 12.15 -12.98 -3.59
CA MET A 155 12.54 -11.77 -4.28
C MET A 155 14.00 -11.44 -3.99
N LEU A 156 14.70 -10.96 -5.00
CA LEU A 156 16.00 -10.32 -4.88
C LEU A 156 15.81 -8.83 -5.04
N SER A 157 16.34 -8.04 -4.13
CA SER A 157 16.30 -6.58 -4.22
C SER A 157 17.65 -5.97 -3.88
N GLY A 158 17.93 -4.78 -4.42
CA GLY A 158 19.17 -4.12 -4.10
C GLY A 158 19.48 -2.91 -4.95
N SER A 159 20.73 -2.46 -4.86
CA SER A 159 21.28 -1.35 -5.61
C SER A 159 22.37 -1.86 -6.55
N ALA A 160 22.19 -1.72 -7.86
CA ALA A 160 23.18 -2.13 -8.86
C ALA A 160 24.35 -1.14 -8.96
N ALA A 161 24.08 0.15 -8.75
CA ALA A 161 25.08 1.20 -8.72
C ALA A 161 24.55 2.40 -7.94
N SER A 162 25.42 3.10 -7.23
CA SER A 162 25.07 4.32 -6.52
C SER A 162 26.26 5.25 -6.43
N ASN A 163 26.03 6.54 -6.68
CA ASN A 163 26.99 7.62 -6.47
C ASN A 163 26.26 8.92 -6.08
N SER A 164 26.95 10.05 -6.05
CA SER A 164 26.36 11.36 -5.68
C SER A 164 25.29 11.86 -6.67
N HIS A 165 25.26 11.37 -7.89
CA HIS A 165 24.39 11.88 -8.96
C HIS A 165 23.23 10.95 -9.29
N TYR A 166 23.37 9.64 -9.05
CA TYR A 166 22.31 8.68 -9.28
C TYR A 166 22.43 7.44 -8.40
N SER A 167 21.30 6.78 -8.19
CA SER A 167 21.23 5.44 -7.61
C SER A 167 20.34 4.57 -8.49
N LEU A 168 20.86 3.42 -8.93
CA LEU A 168 20.12 2.44 -9.72
C LEU A 168 19.71 1.29 -8.82
N SER A 169 18.42 1.08 -8.62
CA SER A 169 17.86 -0.02 -7.84
C SER A 169 17.18 -1.06 -8.73
N TYR A 170 17.11 -2.28 -8.23
CA TYR A 170 16.45 -3.38 -8.90
C TYR A 170 15.68 -4.28 -7.92
N ASN A 171 14.63 -4.90 -8.44
CA ASN A 171 13.92 -6.00 -7.82
C ASN A 171 13.66 -7.07 -8.87
N GLY A 172 13.78 -8.33 -8.49
CA GLY A 172 13.39 -9.47 -9.33
C GLY A 172 12.68 -10.49 -8.45
N TRP A 173 11.51 -10.97 -8.85
CA TRP A 173 10.68 -11.85 -8.03
C TRP A 173 10.17 -13.05 -8.79
N PHE A 174 9.88 -14.09 -8.00
CA PHE A 174 9.10 -15.23 -8.41
C PHE A 174 8.10 -15.54 -7.32
N SER A 175 6.82 -15.63 -7.66
CA SER A 175 5.75 -16.10 -6.78
C SER A 175 5.25 -17.46 -7.24
N ALA A 176 4.97 -18.34 -6.28
CA ALA A 176 4.37 -19.64 -6.51
C ALA A 176 2.84 -19.54 -6.46
N ARG A 177 2.16 -20.51 -7.06
CA ARG A 177 0.71 -20.66 -6.91
C ARG A 177 0.37 -21.22 -5.53
N SER A 178 -0.53 -20.58 -4.83
CA SER A 178 -1.16 -21.09 -3.61
C SER A 178 -2.67 -21.03 -3.76
N GLY A 179 -3.36 -22.08 -3.36
CA GLY A 179 -4.82 -22.16 -3.33
C GLY A 179 -5.41 -22.04 -1.93
N ASN A 180 -4.60 -21.67 -0.95
CA ASN A 180 -5.07 -21.45 0.41
C ASN A 180 -5.83 -20.11 0.47
N GLU A 181 -7.04 -20.09 1.02
CA GLU A 181 -7.85 -18.86 1.15
C GLU A 181 -7.15 -17.75 1.92
N GLN A 182 -6.26 -18.10 2.85
CA GLN A 182 -5.54 -17.16 3.69
C GLN A 182 -4.25 -16.64 3.04
N PHE A 183 -3.64 -17.42 2.15
CA PHE A 183 -2.39 -17.12 1.48
C PHE A 183 -2.55 -17.38 -0.02
N SER A 184 -3.54 -16.75 -0.63
CA SER A 184 -3.76 -16.88 -2.07
C SER A 184 -2.66 -16.16 -2.84
N SER A 185 -2.01 -16.88 -3.74
CA SER A 185 -0.96 -16.35 -4.60
C SER A 185 -1.09 -16.91 -6.01
N LYS A 186 -0.80 -16.08 -6.99
CA LYS A 186 -0.70 -16.48 -8.40
C LYS A 186 0.77 -16.76 -8.72
N ARG A 187 1.01 -17.76 -9.57
CA ARG A 187 2.38 -18.00 -10.06
C ARG A 187 2.74 -16.93 -11.07
N SER A 188 3.72 -16.11 -10.73
CA SER A 188 4.24 -15.05 -11.59
C SER A 188 5.75 -14.89 -11.46
N ALA A 189 6.36 -14.21 -12.42
CA ALA A 189 7.75 -13.79 -12.35
C ALA A 189 7.88 -12.41 -12.98
N GLY A 190 8.65 -11.55 -12.33
CA GLY A 190 8.79 -10.19 -12.79
C GLY A 190 10.04 -9.49 -12.28
N GLY A 191 10.16 -8.23 -12.65
CA GLY A 191 11.24 -7.36 -12.21
C GLY A 191 10.86 -5.90 -12.30
N ARG A 192 11.54 -5.10 -11.47
CA ARG A 192 11.51 -3.64 -11.51
C ARG A 192 12.93 -3.11 -11.51
N ALA A 193 13.15 -2.06 -12.28
CA ALA A 193 14.36 -1.26 -12.21
C ALA A 193 13.99 0.22 -12.10
N SER A 194 14.68 0.96 -11.23
CA SER A 194 14.47 2.39 -11.10
C SER A 194 15.79 3.14 -10.93
N VAL A 195 15.81 4.39 -11.42
CA VAL A 195 16.89 5.34 -11.22
C VAL A 195 16.38 6.48 -10.34
N TYR A 196 17.09 6.74 -9.28
CA TYR A 196 16.89 7.90 -8.41
C TYR A 196 18.00 8.92 -8.67
N LEU A 197 17.63 10.18 -8.88
CA LEU A 197 18.49 11.33 -9.12
C LEU A 197 18.48 12.23 -7.87
N PRO A 198 19.50 12.16 -6.98
CA PRO A 198 19.48 12.89 -5.70
C PRO A 198 19.42 14.41 -5.86
N ASP A 199 20.02 14.95 -6.92
CA ASP A 199 20.05 16.40 -7.15
C ASP A 199 18.67 16.98 -7.42
N SER A 200 17.84 16.31 -8.17
CA SER A 200 16.46 16.69 -8.49
C SER A 200 15.42 16.02 -7.58
N ARG A 201 15.83 15.04 -6.75
CA ARG A 201 14.94 14.15 -5.97
C ARG A 201 13.86 13.51 -6.85
N LEU A 202 14.28 13.03 -8.01
CA LEU A 202 13.42 12.40 -8.99
C LEU A 202 13.75 10.92 -9.08
N GLU A 203 12.75 10.06 -8.93
CA GLU A 203 12.81 8.64 -9.21
C GLU A 203 11.94 8.33 -10.44
N ILE A 204 12.49 7.56 -11.37
CA ILE A 204 11.77 7.01 -12.51
C ILE A 204 12.09 5.54 -12.59
N GLY A 205 11.09 4.70 -12.83
CA GLY A 205 11.31 3.27 -12.99
C GLY A 205 10.30 2.59 -13.87
N PHE A 206 10.64 1.34 -14.20
CA PHE A 206 9.84 0.45 -15.04
C PHE A 206 9.69 -0.89 -14.37
N SER A 207 8.53 -1.50 -14.54
CA SER A 207 8.18 -2.80 -14.01
C SER A 207 7.65 -3.71 -15.09
N TYR A 208 7.94 -4.99 -14.97
CA TYR A 208 7.36 -6.05 -15.78
C TYR A 208 6.98 -7.21 -14.88
N ASP A 209 5.81 -7.77 -15.09
CA ASP A 209 5.37 -9.02 -14.44
C ASP A 209 4.69 -9.91 -15.47
N ARG A 210 4.88 -11.21 -15.33
CA ARG A 210 4.24 -12.21 -16.17
C ARG A 210 3.56 -13.28 -15.32
N LEU A 211 2.26 -13.44 -15.49
CA LEU A 211 1.55 -14.60 -14.97
C LEU A 211 1.98 -15.85 -15.71
N LEU A 212 2.35 -16.89 -14.95
CA LEU A 212 2.88 -18.16 -15.47
C LEU A 212 1.87 -19.31 -15.34
N GLN A 213 0.62 -18.99 -15.02
CA GLN A 213 -0.46 -19.96 -14.87
C GLN A 213 -1.64 -19.63 -15.78
N ALA A 214 -2.43 -20.64 -16.16
CA ALA A 214 -3.57 -20.51 -17.07
C ALA A 214 -3.15 -19.87 -18.40
N LYS A 215 -3.82 -18.79 -18.82
CA LYS A 215 -3.37 -17.95 -19.91
C LYS A 215 -2.23 -17.08 -19.40
N HIS A 216 -1.07 -17.12 -20.07
CA HIS A 216 0.04 -16.27 -19.71
C HIS A 216 -0.33 -14.81 -20.03
N GLU A 217 -0.23 -13.94 -19.05
CA GLU A 217 -0.54 -12.52 -19.19
C GLU A 217 0.68 -11.69 -18.83
N ASP A 218 0.98 -10.69 -19.64
CA ASP A 218 2.09 -9.78 -19.45
C ASP A 218 1.58 -8.45 -18.92
N PHE A 219 2.24 -7.92 -17.88
CA PHE A 219 1.97 -6.62 -17.30
C PHE A 219 3.19 -5.73 -17.40
N PHE A 220 2.97 -4.47 -17.79
CA PHE A 220 3.99 -3.45 -17.90
C PHE A 220 3.63 -2.27 -17.03
N GLY A 221 4.61 -1.74 -16.30
CA GLY A 221 4.44 -0.60 -15.43
C GLY A 221 5.53 0.45 -15.64
N ALA A 222 5.18 1.69 -15.35
CA ALA A 222 6.13 2.78 -15.22
C ALA A 222 5.71 3.66 -14.06
N HIS A 223 6.68 4.22 -13.34
CA HIS A 223 6.40 5.13 -12.25
C HIS A 223 7.34 6.33 -12.25
N LEU A 224 6.86 7.39 -11.65
CA LEU A 224 7.59 8.62 -11.39
C LEU A 224 7.28 9.09 -9.98
N TRP A 225 8.33 9.49 -9.24
CA TRP A 225 8.23 10.10 -7.92
C TRP A 225 9.18 11.30 -7.88
N TRP A 226 8.63 12.49 -7.67
CA TRP A 226 9.39 13.72 -7.68
C TRP A 226 9.06 14.60 -6.47
N GLU A 227 10.08 14.90 -5.68
CA GLU A 227 10.02 15.79 -4.52
C GLU A 227 11.13 16.84 -4.66
N PRO A 228 10.94 17.90 -5.47
CA PRO A 228 12.00 18.85 -5.77
C PRO A 228 12.55 19.49 -4.49
N LYS A 229 13.87 19.76 -4.50
CA LYS A 229 14.54 20.42 -3.38
C LYS A 229 13.93 21.79 -3.14
N ASP A 230 13.94 22.21 -1.87
CA ASP A 230 13.53 23.56 -1.44
C ASP A 230 12.07 23.91 -1.77
N THR A 231 11.25 22.93 -2.08
CA THR A 231 9.81 23.07 -2.25
C THR A 231 9.06 22.11 -1.34
N ALA A 232 7.83 22.49 -1.02
CA ALA A 232 6.92 21.61 -0.29
C ALA A 232 6.06 20.75 -1.24
N PHE A 233 6.35 20.78 -2.53
CA PHE A 233 5.60 20.10 -3.58
C PHE A 233 6.07 18.65 -3.75
N ARG A 234 5.13 17.74 -3.93
CA ARG A 234 5.36 16.35 -4.35
C ARG A 234 4.52 16.01 -5.56
N LEU A 235 5.08 15.26 -6.49
CA LEU A 235 4.39 14.69 -7.63
C LEU A 235 4.69 13.19 -7.71
N ARG A 236 3.64 12.40 -7.81
CA ARG A 236 3.72 10.94 -7.96
C ARG A 236 2.83 10.50 -9.11
N SER A 237 3.26 9.50 -9.85
CA SER A 237 2.50 8.97 -10.98
C SER A 237 2.87 7.53 -11.25
N GLU A 238 1.90 6.75 -11.68
CA GLU A 238 2.12 5.42 -12.22
C GLU A 238 1.25 5.18 -13.44
N TYR A 239 1.80 4.39 -14.34
CA TYR A 239 1.11 3.77 -15.45
C TYR A 239 1.18 2.25 -15.28
N ALA A 240 0.11 1.56 -15.58
CA ALA A 240 0.08 0.11 -15.65
C ALA A 240 -0.73 -0.35 -16.86
N ALA A 241 -0.28 -1.40 -17.53
CA ALA A 241 -0.93 -1.99 -18.68
C ALA A 241 -0.87 -3.50 -18.61
N GLY A 242 -2.00 -4.14 -18.89
CA GLY A 242 -2.16 -5.57 -19.04
C GLY A 242 -3.02 -5.90 -20.25
N GLU A 243 -3.39 -7.16 -20.39
CA GLU A 243 -4.19 -7.63 -21.50
C GLU A 243 -5.60 -7.01 -21.51
N HIS A 244 -6.24 -6.94 -20.33
CA HIS A 244 -7.67 -6.57 -20.20
C HIS A 244 -7.91 -5.09 -19.95
N ALA A 245 -6.89 -4.37 -19.46
CA ALA A 245 -6.99 -2.94 -19.15
C ALA A 245 -5.62 -2.28 -19.15
N HIS A 246 -5.62 -0.95 -19.22
CA HIS A 246 -4.48 -0.11 -18.90
C HIS A 246 -4.98 1.20 -18.29
N GLY A 247 -4.07 1.92 -17.64
CA GLY A 247 -4.43 3.19 -17.03
C GLY A 247 -3.27 3.87 -16.34
N TYR A 248 -3.55 5.04 -15.81
CA TYR A 248 -2.58 5.83 -15.07
C TYR A 248 -3.24 6.62 -13.94
N TRP A 249 -2.42 7.04 -13.02
CA TRP A 249 -2.76 8.09 -12.07
C TRP A 249 -1.60 9.07 -11.93
N VAL A 250 -1.94 10.31 -11.61
CA VAL A 250 -1.00 11.38 -11.27
C VAL A 250 -1.54 12.06 -10.03
N GLU A 251 -0.72 12.16 -9.00
CA GLU A 251 -1.06 12.78 -7.72
C GLU A 251 -0.04 13.87 -7.40
N ALA A 252 -0.55 15.04 -7.05
CA ALA A 252 0.23 16.16 -6.59
C ALA A 252 -0.24 16.58 -5.20
N ASP A 253 0.69 16.87 -4.31
CA ASP A 253 0.41 17.43 -3.00
C ASP A 253 1.37 18.58 -2.67
N TYR A 254 0.91 19.44 -1.76
CA TYR A 254 1.68 20.58 -1.29
C TYR A 254 1.62 20.66 0.24
N ARG A 255 2.75 20.53 0.90
CA ARG A 255 2.83 20.64 2.36
C ARG A 255 2.91 22.08 2.80
N ALA A 256 1.84 22.62 3.36
CA ALA A 256 1.77 24.00 3.79
C ALA A 256 2.73 24.38 4.93
N GLN A 257 3.46 23.40 5.49
CA GLN A 257 4.52 23.61 6.49
C GLN A 257 5.61 24.62 6.02
N ALA A 258 5.75 24.83 4.71
CA ALA A 258 6.62 25.86 4.15
C ALA A 258 6.20 27.29 4.54
N PHE A 259 4.94 27.51 4.94
CA PHE A 259 4.40 28.83 5.31
C PHE A 259 4.44 29.14 6.80
N GLY A 260 4.93 28.27 7.66
CA GLY A 260 4.96 28.56 9.09
C GLY A 260 5.36 27.39 9.99
N GLY A 261 5.87 26.30 9.40
CA GLY A 261 6.22 25.07 10.11
C GLY A 261 4.98 24.30 10.59
N LEU A 262 5.23 23.09 11.10
CA LEU A 262 4.16 22.20 11.59
C LEU A 262 3.45 22.73 12.86
N ASP A 263 4.05 23.66 13.58
CA ASP A 263 3.46 24.25 14.78
C ASP A 263 2.38 25.27 14.46
N SER A 264 2.39 25.85 13.26
CA SER A 264 1.36 26.77 12.81
C SER A 264 0.12 25.98 12.32
N TRP A 265 -1.06 26.55 12.57
CA TRP A 265 -2.29 25.93 12.08
C TRP A 265 -2.35 25.84 10.55
N VAL A 266 -1.76 26.81 9.83
CA VAL A 266 -1.66 26.81 8.36
C VAL A 266 -0.71 25.72 7.88
N GLY A 267 0.45 25.58 8.54
CA GLY A 267 1.45 24.60 8.15
C GLY A 267 1.04 23.13 8.29
N ARG A 268 -0.08 22.87 8.97
CA ARG A 268 -0.66 21.53 9.13
C ARG A 268 -1.53 21.09 7.97
N PHE A 269 -1.91 22.00 7.06
CA PHE A 269 -2.69 21.66 5.88
C PHE A 269 -1.82 21.08 4.77
N GLU A 270 -2.37 20.10 4.06
CA GLU A 270 -1.77 19.47 2.90
C GLU A 270 -2.87 19.33 1.83
N PRO A 271 -3.02 20.31 0.92
CA PRO A 271 -3.91 20.20 -0.23
C PRO A 271 -3.37 19.17 -1.23
N LEU A 272 -4.27 18.40 -1.80
CA LEU A 272 -4.02 17.23 -2.64
C LEU A 272 -4.88 17.28 -3.89
N PHE A 273 -4.29 16.80 -4.98
CA PHE A 273 -5.01 16.57 -6.22
C PHE A 273 -4.56 15.26 -6.85
N ARG A 274 -5.51 14.41 -7.27
CA ARG A 274 -5.20 13.23 -8.06
C ARG A 274 -6.10 13.15 -9.28
N MET A 275 -5.50 12.94 -10.44
CA MET A 275 -6.19 12.62 -11.68
C MET A 275 -5.83 11.19 -12.09
N GLN A 276 -6.83 10.43 -12.50
CA GLN A 276 -6.66 9.03 -12.85
C GLN A 276 -7.60 8.62 -13.97
N GLN A 277 -7.15 7.67 -14.77
CA GLN A 277 -7.93 7.14 -15.87
C GLN A 277 -7.62 5.67 -16.12
N THR A 278 -8.66 4.88 -16.35
CA THR A 278 -8.58 3.50 -16.80
C THR A 278 -9.25 3.33 -18.13
N PHE A 279 -8.63 2.55 -18.98
CA PHE A 279 -9.14 2.15 -20.30
C PHE A 279 -9.36 0.64 -20.27
N ARG A 280 -10.60 0.23 -20.41
CA ARG A 280 -11.02 -1.16 -20.37
C ARG A 280 -11.08 -1.74 -21.79
N LYS A 281 -10.37 -2.85 -21.99
CA LYS A 281 -10.41 -3.62 -23.24
C LYS A 281 -11.40 -4.78 -23.17
N ASP A 282 -11.54 -5.40 -21.99
CA ASP A 282 -12.42 -6.52 -21.73
C ASP A 282 -13.27 -6.26 -20.48
N SER A 283 -14.55 -5.96 -20.67
CA SER A 283 -15.48 -5.63 -19.59
C SER A 283 -15.86 -6.81 -18.70
N LEU A 284 -15.56 -8.04 -19.12
CA LEU A 284 -15.89 -9.26 -18.38
C LEU A 284 -14.72 -9.75 -17.51
N ALA A 285 -13.55 -9.12 -17.62
CA ALA A 285 -12.40 -9.50 -16.82
C ALA A 285 -12.63 -9.20 -15.33
N SER A 286 -12.34 -10.19 -14.50
CA SER A 286 -12.42 -10.08 -13.03
C SER A 286 -11.04 -9.73 -12.44
N ASP A 287 -10.62 -8.48 -12.62
CA ASP A 287 -9.29 -7.98 -12.25
C ASP A 287 -9.34 -6.76 -11.31
N SER A 288 -10.52 -6.48 -10.73
CA SER A 288 -10.77 -5.34 -9.84
C SER A 288 -10.55 -3.95 -10.45
N VAL A 289 -10.20 -3.86 -11.73
CA VAL A 289 -10.19 -2.59 -12.48
C VAL A 289 -11.63 -2.27 -12.89
N PRO A 290 -12.05 -0.99 -12.93
CA PRO A 290 -13.40 -0.64 -13.37
C PRO A 290 -13.82 -1.34 -14.67
N PRO A 291 -15.07 -1.86 -14.78
CA PRO A 291 -15.52 -2.65 -15.95
C PRO A 291 -15.74 -1.82 -17.22
N ALA A 292 -15.61 -0.50 -17.11
CA ALA A 292 -15.75 0.45 -18.20
C ALA A 292 -14.64 1.50 -18.16
N ASN A 293 -14.42 2.20 -19.27
CA ASN A 293 -13.52 3.34 -19.29
C ASN A 293 -13.94 4.34 -18.22
N THR A 294 -13.06 4.64 -17.32
CA THR A 294 -13.35 5.46 -16.14
C THR A 294 -12.27 6.52 -15.96
N GLN A 295 -12.70 7.75 -15.79
CA GLN A 295 -11.87 8.89 -15.42
C GLN A 295 -12.31 9.40 -14.06
N ARG A 296 -11.37 9.75 -13.18
CA ARG A 296 -11.68 10.30 -11.86
C ARG A 296 -10.71 11.42 -11.53
N ALA A 297 -11.25 12.50 -10.99
CA ALA A 297 -10.50 13.59 -10.40
C ALA A 297 -10.83 13.67 -8.91
N ASP A 298 -9.80 13.64 -8.08
CA ASP A 298 -9.89 13.68 -6.62
C ASP A 298 -9.26 14.99 -6.13
N PHE A 299 -9.98 15.71 -5.27
CA PHE A 299 -9.51 16.90 -4.57
C PHE A 299 -9.51 16.58 -3.08
N GLY A 300 -8.37 16.65 -2.44
CA GLY A 300 -8.21 16.36 -1.04
C GLY A 300 -7.63 17.50 -0.24
N LEU A 301 -7.89 17.47 1.06
CA LEU A 301 -7.29 18.34 2.04
C LEU A 301 -7.04 17.55 3.30
N ASP A 302 -5.76 17.33 3.61
CA ASP A 302 -5.35 16.69 4.83
C ASP A 302 -4.99 17.73 5.88
N TYR A 303 -5.25 17.41 7.15
CA TYR A 303 -4.86 18.22 8.30
C TYR A 303 -4.06 17.38 9.28
N ASN A 304 -2.78 17.72 9.42
CA ASN A 304 -1.84 17.02 10.27
C ASN A 304 -1.96 17.50 11.72
N LEU A 305 -2.47 16.66 12.59
CA LEU A 305 -2.58 16.89 14.03
C LEU A 305 -1.29 16.44 14.74
N PRO A 306 -1.03 16.93 15.99
CA PRO A 306 0.01 16.37 16.84
C PRO A 306 -0.16 14.87 17.09
N HIS A 307 0.92 14.20 17.56
CA HIS A 307 0.90 12.80 17.95
C HIS A 307 0.55 11.82 16.82
N ASN A 308 1.11 12.05 15.61
CA ASN A 308 0.96 11.15 14.46
C ASN A 308 -0.51 10.91 14.04
N THR A 309 -1.35 11.90 14.24
CA THR A 309 -2.77 11.86 13.86
C THR A 309 -2.99 12.73 12.63
N ARG A 310 -3.82 12.26 11.70
CA ARG A 310 -4.17 13.01 10.48
C ARG A 310 -5.66 12.89 10.22
N ILE A 311 -6.28 14.01 9.85
CA ILE A 311 -7.64 14.05 9.32
C ILE A 311 -7.51 14.15 7.80
N LEU A 312 -8.19 13.26 7.09
CA LEU A 312 -8.25 13.24 5.63
C LEU A 312 -9.66 13.60 5.19
N THR A 313 -9.74 14.46 4.18
CA THR A 313 -11.03 14.79 3.56
C THR A 313 -10.83 14.90 2.06
N SER A 314 -11.70 14.29 1.28
CA SER A 314 -11.64 14.40 -0.18
C SER A 314 -13.02 14.41 -0.83
N TYR A 315 -13.07 15.04 -1.99
CA TYR A 315 -14.16 14.98 -2.92
C TYR A 315 -13.65 14.49 -4.27
N SER A 316 -14.34 13.51 -4.83
CA SER A 316 -13.98 12.94 -6.10
C SER A 316 -15.16 13.00 -7.07
N ARG A 317 -14.87 13.32 -8.32
CA ARG A 317 -15.80 13.21 -9.42
C ARG A 317 -15.33 12.13 -10.38
N GLN A 318 -16.13 11.09 -10.49
CA GLN A 318 -15.88 9.96 -11.38
C GLN A 318 -16.80 10.02 -12.58
N PHE A 319 -16.23 9.89 -13.77
CA PHE A 319 -16.89 9.80 -15.05
C PHE A 319 -16.66 8.40 -15.62
N SER A 320 -17.73 7.73 -16.00
CA SER A 320 -17.68 6.42 -16.63
C SER A 320 -18.66 6.37 -17.77
N SER A 321 -18.42 5.51 -18.76
CA SER A 321 -19.37 5.26 -19.83
C SER A 321 -20.72 4.69 -19.34
N THR A 322 -20.77 4.18 -18.11
CA THR A 322 -21.99 3.61 -17.52
C THR A 322 -22.69 4.58 -16.58
N LYS A 323 -21.96 5.27 -15.71
CA LYS A 323 -22.52 6.17 -14.70
C LYS A 323 -21.48 7.15 -14.15
N ASN A 324 -21.91 8.42 -14.01
CA ASN A 324 -21.12 9.42 -13.28
C ASN A 324 -21.44 9.39 -11.79
N VAL A 325 -20.43 9.46 -10.95
CA VAL A 325 -20.59 9.36 -9.49
C VAL A 325 -19.78 10.44 -8.79
N ASN A 326 -20.36 10.99 -7.72
CA ASN A 326 -19.63 11.80 -6.74
C ASN A 326 -19.27 10.92 -5.55
N VAL A 327 -18.03 11.04 -5.07
CA VAL A 327 -17.55 10.34 -3.88
C VAL A 327 -17.04 11.38 -2.89
N TRP A 328 -17.54 11.30 -1.66
CA TRP A 328 -17.08 12.10 -0.53
C TRP A 328 -16.43 11.18 0.49
N GLU A 329 -15.24 11.52 0.90
CA GLU A 329 -14.49 10.74 1.87
C GLU A 329 -14.01 11.64 2.99
N THR A 330 -14.13 11.17 4.21
CA THR A 330 -13.60 11.83 5.41
C THR A 330 -13.16 10.77 6.39
N GLY A 331 -12.05 11.01 7.06
CA GLY A 331 -11.59 10.08 8.07
C GLY A 331 -10.52 10.65 8.98
N ILE A 332 -10.23 9.90 10.00
CA ILE A 332 -9.14 10.16 10.93
C ILE A 332 -8.24 8.93 10.98
N VAL A 333 -6.94 9.16 10.92
CA VAL A 333 -5.90 8.13 11.01
C VAL A 333 -4.96 8.47 12.14
N TYR A 334 -4.68 7.50 12.99
CA TYR A 334 -3.68 7.57 14.03
C TYR A 334 -2.62 6.50 13.82
N ARG A 335 -1.34 6.88 13.75
CA ARG A 335 -0.20 5.97 13.70
C ARG A 335 0.34 5.73 15.09
N PHE A 336 0.47 4.46 15.48
CA PHE A 336 1.09 4.07 16.74
C PHE A 336 2.45 3.40 16.49
N LEU A 337 3.32 3.48 17.50
CA LEU A 337 4.63 2.81 17.53
C LEU A 337 4.91 2.37 18.97
N PHE A 338 5.00 1.07 19.19
CA PHE A 338 5.31 0.50 20.49
C PHE A 338 6.62 -0.29 20.42
N PRO A 339 7.68 0.12 21.12
CA PRO A 339 8.81 -0.75 21.35
C PRO A 339 8.36 -1.91 22.26
N THR A 340 8.49 -3.15 21.79
CA THR A 340 7.98 -4.34 22.50
C THR A 340 8.86 -4.75 23.68
N TRP A 341 10.08 -4.25 23.76
CA TRP A 341 11.00 -4.59 24.85
C TRP A 341 11.86 -3.39 25.24
N LYS A 342 11.71 -2.91 26.48
CA LYS A 342 12.76 -2.13 27.14
C LYS A 342 13.57 -3.12 27.96
N GLY A 343 14.71 -3.55 27.46
CA GLY A 343 15.68 -4.24 28.30
C GLY A 343 16.00 -3.39 29.54
N LYS A 344 15.84 -3.97 30.73
CA LYS A 344 16.33 -3.39 31.96
C LYS A 344 17.84 -3.56 32.05
#